data_221b3c6ba8a81d4b83f6c93934f68926
#
_entry.id   221b3c6ba8a81d4b83f6c93934f68926
#
_cell.length_a   1.000
_cell.length_b   1.000
_cell.length_c   1.000
_cell.angle_alpha   90.00
_cell.angle_beta   90.00
_cell.angle_gamma   90.00
#
_symmetry.space_group_name_H-M   'P 1'
#
loop_
_entity.id
_entity.type
_entity.pdbx_description
1 polymer ?
#
loop_
_entity_poly.entity_id
_entity_poly.type
_entity_poly.pdbx_seq_one_letter_code
_entity_poly.pdbx_strand_id
1 'polypeptide(L)'
;MAGTAEARSRGPHGHHERPVVVELFTSQGCSACAAADKLVDQLADENGVLALTFAVDYWDYLGWNDTFAKPEFSARQKAYEQRMALRDLSTPQIVVDGRSQLAGAETKGVEALIERAQRDRSDGPRLRLVRRSHLVVGPGARPAGGADVWLVRYDPSARNVTVKRGDNRGQTIRERNVVRQLVRLGSWTGREKSYVLPTDGPDSAGLKTAILLQAAKGGRILAVLQR
;
A
#
# COMPACT_ATOMS: atom_id res chain seq x y z
N MET A 1 -14.93 -37.49 45.39
CA MET A 1 -13.96 -36.43 45.18
C MET A 1 -14.10 -35.94 43.75
N ALA A 2 -14.73 -34.79 43.58
CA ALA A 2 -14.98 -34.23 42.28
C ALA A 2 -13.93 -33.17 42.00
N GLY A 3 -13.12 -33.38 40.97
CA GLY A 3 -12.10 -32.44 40.53
C GLY A 3 -12.72 -31.38 39.62
N THR A 4 -12.77 -30.16 40.07
CA THR A 4 -13.17 -28.99 39.31
C THR A 4 -12.09 -28.62 38.29
N ALA A 5 -12.40 -28.76 36.99
CA ALA A 5 -11.55 -28.28 35.92
C ALA A 5 -11.68 -26.74 35.81
N GLU A 6 -10.62 -26.03 36.19
CA GLU A 6 -10.52 -24.57 35.93
C GLU A 6 -10.46 -24.28 34.45
N ALA A 7 -11.51 -23.68 33.95
CA ALA A 7 -11.54 -23.11 32.61
C ALA A 7 -10.63 -21.85 32.59
N ARG A 8 -9.45 -21.95 31.98
CA ARG A 8 -8.60 -20.81 31.68
C ARG A 8 -9.32 -19.89 30.69
N SER A 9 -9.82 -18.77 31.17
CA SER A 9 -10.36 -17.70 30.35
C SER A 9 -9.23 -17.12 29.47
N ARG A 10 -9.27 -17.39 28.19
CA ARG A 10 -8.50 -16.64 27.19
C ARG A 10 -9.11 -15.25 27.12
N GLY A 11 -8.43 -14.25 27.67
CA GLY A 11 -8.79 -12.86 27.52
C GLY A 11 -8.83 -12.45 26.05
N PRO A 12 -9.65 -11.46 25.67
CA PRO A 12 -9.75 -10.97 24.31
C PRO A 12 -8.49 -10.18 23.95
N HIS A 13 -7.46 -10.86 23.47
CA HIS A 13 -6.43 -10.18 22.70
C HIS A 13 -7.06 -9.85 21.37
N GLY A 14 -7.55 -8.62 21.23
CA GLY A 14 -7.99 -8.10 19.95
C GLY A 14 -6.85 -8.25 18.94
N HIS A 15 -6.90 -9.27 18.13
CA HIS A 15 -6.12 -9.37 16.92
C HIS A 15 -6.68 -8.27 15.99
N HIS A 16 -6.04 -7.11 15.97
CA HIS A 16 -6.25 -6.19 14.86
C HIS A 16 -5.76 -6.93 13.62
N GLU A 17 -6.71 -7.49 12.90
CA GLU A 17 -6.42 -8.17 11.65
C GLU A 17 -5.65 -7.19 10.75
N ARG A 18 -4.57 -7.67 10.16
CA ARG A 18 -3.77 -6.89 9.20
C ARG A 18 -4.68 -6.39 8.08
N PRO A 19 -4.70 -5.10 7.73
CA PRO A 19 -5.48 -4.63 6.60
C PRO A 19 -4.99 -5.25 5.30
N VAL A 20 -5.89 -5.45 4.34
CA VAL A 20 -5.52 -5.71 2.94
C VAL A 20 -4.99 -4.43 2.35
N VAL A 21 -3.82 -4.49 1.72
CA VAL A 21 -3.24 -3.32 1.05
C VAL A 21 -3.69 -3.29 -0.41
N VAL A 22 -4.32 -2.18 -0.79
CA VAL A 22 -4.75 -1.90 -2.16
C VAL A 22 -3.93 -0.72 -2.67
N GLU A 23 -3.16 -0.93 -3.73
CA GLU A 23 -2.30 0.08 -4.34
C GLU A 23 -2.83 0.42 -5.73
N LEU A 24 -3.28 1.64 -5.91
CA LEU A 24 -3.66 2.18 -7.21
C LEU A 24 -2.47 2.90 -7.84
N PHE A 25 -2.11 2.52 -9.04
CA PHE A 25 -1.21 3.29 -9.91
C PHE A 25 -2.04 4.07 -10.92
N THR A 26 -1.97 5.38 -10.85
CA THR A 26 -2.82 6.34 -11.58
C THR A 26 -2.01 7.53 -12.09
N SER A 27 -2.61 8.39 -12.89
CA SER A 27 -2.06 9.70 -13.23
C SER A 27 -3.17 10.68 -13.53
N GLN A 28 -2.99 11.94 -13.13
CA GLN A 28 -3.88 13.05 -13.51
C GLN A 28 -3.96 13.26 -15.03
N GLY A 29 -2.94 12.82 -15.79
CA GLY A 29 -2.93 12.84 -17.25
C GLY A 29 -3.68 11.68 -17.91
N CYS A 30 -4.09 10.67 -17.17
CA CYS A 30 -4.71 9.46 -17.70
C CYS A 30 -6.25 9.58 -17.71
N SER A 31 -6.85 9.68 -18.89
CA SER A 31 -8.31 9.83 -19.04
C SER A 31 -9.13 8.63 -18.56
N ALA A 32 -8.54 7.42 -18.57
CA ALA A 32 -9.19 6.19 -18.10
C ALA A 32 -9.13 6.02 -16.57
N CYS A 33 -8.40 6.89 -15.83
CA CYS A 33 -8.09 6.67 -14.41
C CYS A 33 -9.19 7.11 -13.45
N ALA A 34 -10.03 8.05 -13.83
CA ALA A 34 -11.02 8.67 -12.93
C ALA A 34 -11.95 7.67 -12.20
N ALA A 35 -12.33 6.57 -12.86
CA ALA A 35 -13.16 5.54 -12.23
C ALA A 35 -12.39 4.76 -11.15
N ALA A 36 -11.09 4.51 -11.33
CA ALA A 36 -10.25 3.85 -10.35
C ALA A 36 -9.95 4.76 -9.16
N ASP A 37 -9.72 6.06 -9.40
CA ASP A 37 -9.53 7.06 -8.34
C ASP A 37 -10.78 7.14 -7.44
N LYS A 38 -11.98 7.13 -8.05
CA LYS A 38 -13.25 7.10 -7.31
C LYS A 38 -13.41 5.80 -6.49
N LEU A 39 -13.04 4.65 -7.04
CA LEU A 39 -13.09 3.38 -6.32
C LEU A 39 -12.16 3.41 -5.11
N VAL A 40 -10.93 3.88 -5.27
CA VAL A 40 -9.97 3.98 -4.15
C VAL A 40 -10.40 5.02 -3.12
N ASP A 41 -11.06 6.11 -3.52
CA ASP A 41 -11.67 7.07 -2.57
C ASP A 41 -12.72 6.38 -1.67
N GLN A 42 -13.51 5.44 -2.21
CA GLN A 42 -14.46 4.62 -1.44
C GLN A 42 -13.75 3.61 -0.52
N LEU A 43 -12.78 2.87 -1.07
CA LEU A 43 -12.00 1.88 -0.31
C LEU A 43 -11.20 2.50 0.84
N ALA A 44 -10.85 3.78 0.76
CA ALA A 44 -10.11 4.49 1.81
C ALA A 44 -10.86 4.59 3.14
N ASP A 45 -12.19 4.47 3.12
CA ASP A 45 -13.05 4.48 4.31
C ASP A 45 -13.45 3.06 4.77
N GLU A 46 -13.04 2.02 4.04
CA GLU A 46 -13.39 0.65 4.40
C GLU A 46 -12.52 0.09 5.53
N ASN A 47 -13.17 -0.50 6.51
CA ASN A 47 -12.48 -1.18 7.60
C ASN A 47 -11.72 -2.40 7.08
N GLY A 48 -10.49 -2.56 7.54
CA GLY A 48 -9.65 -3.69 7.14
C GLY A 48 -8.99 -3.56 5.76
N VAL A 49 -9.09 -2.37 5.15
CA VAL A 49 -8.39 -2.03 3.89
C VAL A 49 -7.44 -0.86 4.14
N LEU A 50 -6.25 -0.92 3.56
CA LEU A 50 -5.34 0.20 3.41
C LEU A 50 -5.23 0.51 1.91
N ALA A 51 -6.05 1.43 1.43
CA ALA A 51 -5.98 1.92 0.06
C ALA A 51 -4.93 3.03 -0.05
N LEU A 52 -4.05 2.96 -1.05
CA LEU A 52 -2.95 3.89 -1.30
C LEU A 52 -2.93 4.27 -2.78
N THR A 53 -2.83 5.57 -3.07
CA THR A 53 -2.75 6.11 -4.44
C THR A 53 -1.31 6.49 -4.76
N PHE A 54 -0.76 5.89 -5.81
CA PHE A 54 0.58 6.15 -6.34
C PHE A 54 0.46 6.82 -7.71
N ALA A 55 0.79 8.10 -7.79
CA ALA A 55 0.83 8.84 -9.05
C ALA A 55 2.12 8.50 -9.82
N VAL A 56 1.97 8.04 -11.08
CA VAL A 56 3.10 7.70 -11.94
C VAL A 56 3.46 8.84 -12.89
N ASP A 57 4.72 8.97 -13.24
CA ASP A 57 5.28 10.09 -14.00
C ASP A 57 5.40 9.86 -15.51
N TYR A 58 5.16 8.65 -15.99
CA TYR A 58 5.34 8.34 -17.41
C TYR A 58 4.22 8.86 -18.34
N TRP A 59 3.24 9.60 -17.81
CA TRP A 59 2.23 10.35 -18.57
C TRP A 59 2.58 11.83 -18.78
N ASP A 60 3.62 12.34 -18.08
CA ASP A 60 3.97 13.76 -18.07
C ASP A 60 4.35 14.31 -19.46
N TYR A 61 4.80 13.44 -20.36
CA TYR A 61 5.11 13.80 -21.76
C TYR A 61 3.91 14.31 -22.55
N LEU A 62 2.67 14.06 -22.10
CA LEU A 62 1.45 14.61 -22.72
C LEU A 62 1.19 16.08 -22.37
N GLY A 63 2.13 16.74 -21.69
CA GLY A 63 2.11 18.17 -21.42
C GLY A 63 1.48 18.58 -20.09
N TRP A 64 1.12 17.63 -19.23
CA TRP A 64 0.72 17.86 -17.84
C TRP A 64 1.61 17.05 -16.90
N ASN A 65 2.41 17.75 -16.12
CA ASN A 65 3.19 17.09 -15.05
C ASN A 65 2.25 16.82 -13.88
N ASP A 66 2.06 15.56 -13.55
CA ASP A 66 1.24 15.15 -12.42
C ASP A 66 1.84 15.70 -11.12
N THR A 67 1.01 16.40 -10.33
CA THR A 67 1.46 17.14 -9.14
C THR A 67 1.97 16.25 -8.01
N PHE A 68 1.65 14.96 -8.04
CA PHE A 68 2.02 13.98 -7.02
C PHE A 68 2.96 12.88 -7.54
N ALA A 69 3.19 12.82 -8.84
CA ALA A 69 4.01 11.79 -9.46
C ALA A 69 5.47 11.85 -8.98
N LYS A 70 6.03 10.66 -8.86
CA LYS A 70 7.45 10.48 -8.52
C LYS A 70 8.02 9.25 -9.22
N PRO A 71 9.28 9.32 -9.68
CA PRO A 71 9.93 8.19 -10.35
C PRO A 71 9.96 6.89 -9.51
N GLU A 72 10.06 7.01 -8.19
CA GLU A 72 10.03 5.85 -7.29
C GLU A 72 8.67 5.13 -7.29
N PHE A 73 7.58 5.81 -7.64
CA PHE A 73 6.26 5.19 -7.75
C PHE A 73 6.12 4.39 -9.05
N SER A 74 6.60 4.93 -10.16
CA SER A 74 6.70 4.19 -11.43
C SER A 74 7.65 2.99 -11.31
N ALA A 75 8.77 3.14 -10.59
CA ALA A 75 9.68 2.03 -10.29
C ALA A 75 9.01 0.93 -9.43
N ARG A 76 8.14 1.32 -8.48
CA ARG A 76 7.34 0.36 -7.70
C ARG A 76 6.37 -0.42 -8.57
N GLN A 77 5.66 0.26 -9.47
CA GLN A 77 4.76 -0.37 -10.44
C GLN A 77 5.53 -1.35 -11.34
N LYS A 78 6.70 -0.94 -11.84
CA LYS A 78 7.56 -1.79 -12.67
C LYS A 78 8.03 -3.05 -11.94
N ALA A 79 8.29 -2.97 -10.63
CA ALA A 79 8.60 -4.15 -9.84
C ALA A 79 7.44 -5.16 -9.79
N TYR A 80 6.19 -4.69 -9.74
CA TYR A 80 5.00 -5.54 -9.85
C TYR A 80 4.83 -6.12 -11.24
N GLU A 81 5.03 -5.34 -12.30
CA GLU A 81 4.98 -5.80 -13.69
C GLU A 81 5.94 -6.98 -13.89
N GLN A 82 7.20 -6.83 -13.48
CA GLN A 82 8.22 -7.88 -13.58
C GLN A 82 7.87 -9.10 -12.72
N ARG A 83 7.38 -8.87 -11.50
CA ARG A 83 7.04 -9.96 -10.57
C ARG A 83 5.88 -10.82 -11.04
N MET A 84 4.88 -10.19 -11.64
CA MET A 84 3.64 -10.83 -12.11
C MET A 84 3.72 -11.22 -13.59
N ALA A 85 4.89 -11.01 -14.24
CA ALA A 85 5.13 -11.26 -15.66
C ALA A 85 4.04 -10.61 -16.54
N LEU A 86 3.70 -9.36 -16.24
CA LEU A 86 2.73 -8.62 -17.03
C LEU A 86 3.36 -8.20 -18.36
N ARG A 87 2.53 -8.08 -19.39
CA ARG A 87 2.99 -7.74 -20.71
C ARG A 87 3.48 -6.30 -20.83
N ASP A 88 2.73 -5.38 -20.21
CA ASP A 88 2.97 -3.94 -20.30
C ASP A 88 2.58 -3.24 -19.01
N LEU A 89 3.19 -2.07 -18.75
CA LEU A 89 2.73 -1.12 -17.75
C LEU A 89 1.51 -0.36 -18.29
N SER A 90 0.49 -0.21 -17.47
CA SER A 90 -0.71 0.55 -17.81
C SER A 90 -1.30 1.25 -16.60
N THR A 91 -2.06 2.32 -16.82
CA THR A 91 -2.91 2.95 -15.82
C THR A 91 -4.36 2.99 -16.31
N PRO A 92 -5.33 2.91 -15.41
CA PRO A 92 -5.16 2.58 -14.00
C PRO A 92 -4.80 1.11 -13.78
N GLN A 93 -3.95 0.83 -12.78
CA GLN A 93 -3.66 -0.52 -12.32
C GLN A 93 -3.90 -0.60 -10.82
N ILE A 94 -4.64 -1.60 -10.37
CA ILE A 94 -4.86 -1.88 -8.95
C ILE A 94 -4.11 -3.16 -8.58
N VAL A 95 -3.27 -3.09 -7.54
CA VAL A 95 -2.54 -4.23 -6.97
C VAL A 95 -3.06 -4.49 -5.57
N VAL A 96 -3.43 -5.75 -5.28
CA VAL A 96 -3.95 -6.16 -3.97
C VAL A 96 -2.93 -7.06 -3.28
N ASP A 97 -2.49 -6.64 -2.08
CA ASP A 97 -1.52 -7.33 -1.22
C ASP A 97 -0.20 -7.72 -1.93
N GLY A 98 0.16 -7.06 -3.05
CA GLY A 98 1.31 -7.44 -3.87
C GLY A 98 1.21 -8.84 -4.50
N ARG A 99 0.01 -9.43 -4.57
CA ARG A 99 -0.22 -10.81 -5.04
C ARG A 99 -1.03 -10.89 -6.31
N SER A 100 -2.00 -10.02 -6.44
CA SER A 100 -2.95 -10.01 -7.55
C SER A 100 -3.09 -8.60 -8.07
N GLN A 101 -3.40 -8.46 -9.34
CA GLN A 101 -3.61 -7.17 -9.95
C GLN A 101 -4.80 -7.19 -10.91
N LEU A 102 -5.35 -6.02 -11.17
CA LEU A 102 -6.37 -5.76 -12.16
C LEU A 102 -6.03 -4.47 -12.90
N ALA A 103 -6.06 -4.52 -14.23
CA ALA A 103 -6.00 -3.33 -15.07
C ALA A 103 -7.41 -2.75 -15.18
N GLY A 104 -7.51 -1.41 -15.04
CA GLY A 104 -8.82 -0.75 -15.06
C GLY A 104 -9.44 -0.59 -13.66
N ALA A 105 -10.74 -0.34 -13.65
CA ALA A 105 -11.51 0.02 -12.44
C ALA A 105 -12.76 -0.85 -12.25
N GLU A 106 -12.69 -2.12 -12.60
CA GLU A 106 -13.83 -3.02 -12.40
C GLU A 106 -14.03 -3.31 -10.91
N THR A 107 -15.01 -2.64 -10.31
CA THR A 107 -15.27 -2.69 -8.87
C THR A 107 -15.44 -4.11 -8.34
N LYS A 108 -16.27 -4.93 -8.99
CA LYS A 108 -16.50 -6.32 -8.57
C LYS A 108 -15.24 -7.18 -8.60
N GLY A 109 -14.38 -6.96 -9.60
CA GLY A 109 -13.10 -7.65 -9.69
C GLY A 109 -12.17 -7.27 -8.55
N VAL A 110 -12.11 -5.98 -8.19
CA VAL A 110 -11.29 -5.50 -7.06
C VAL A 110 -11.83 -6.03 -5.72
N GLU A 111 -13.15 -5.98 -5.49
CA GLU A 111 -13.80 -6.53 -4.29
C GLU A 111 -13.48 -8.03 -4.14
N ALA A 112 -13.60 -8.81 -5.21
CA ALA A 112 -13.27 -10.24 -5.19
C ALA A 112 -11.80 -10.51 -4.85
N LEU A 113 -10.87 -9.65 -5.32
CA LEU A 113 -9.45 -9.74 -4.96
C LEU A 113 -9.22 -9.39 -3.48
N ILE A 114 -9.90 -8.38 -2.94
CA ILE A 114 -9.84 -8.00 -1.53
C ILE A 114 -10.35 -9.13 -0.65
N GLU A 115 -11.54 -9.67 -0.94
CA GLU A 115 -12.10 -10.80 -0.22
C GLU A 115 -11.18 -12.03 -0.24
N ARG A 116 -10.60 -12.34 -1.39
CA ARG A 116 -9.63 -13.42 -1.51
C ARG A 116 -8.40 -13.16 -0.64
N ALA A 117 -7.85 -11.93 -0.66
CA ALA A 117 -6.72 -11.55 0.16
C ALA A 117 -7.05 -11.65 1.67
N GLN A 118 -8.29 -11.32 2.06
CA GLN A 118 -8.79 -11.49 3.43
C GLN A 118 -8.82 -12.97 3.86
N ARG A 119 -9.31 -13.86 3.01
CA ARG A 119 -9.33 -15.31 3.28
C ARG A 119 -7.95 -15.95 3.33
N ASP A 120 -7.05 -15.50 2.46
CA ASP A 120 -5.69 -16.05 2.29
C ASP A 120 -4.66 -15.44 3.26
N ARG A 121 -5.09 -14.68 4.26
CA ARG A 121 -4.19 -14.06 5.24
C ARG A 121 -3.44 -15.14 6.01
N SER A 122 -2.14 -14.99 6.08
CA SER A 122 -1.29 -15.74 7.01
C SER A 122 -0.73 -14.76 8.03
N ASP A 123 -0.51 -15.25 9.25
CA ASP A 123 0.18 -14.48 10.29
C ASP A 123 1.59 -14.14 9.81
N GLY A 124 1.79 -12.88 9.50
CA GLY A 124 3.10 -12.32 9.17
C GLY A 124 3.92 -12.01 10.42
N PRO A 125 5.20 -11.67 10.25
CA PRO A 125 6.03 -11.21 11.36
C PRO A 125 5.41 -9.98 12.04
N ARG A 126 5.51 -9.93 13.36
CA ARG A 126 5.00 -8.79 14.12
C ARG A 126 5.83 -7.54 13.87
N LEU A 127 5.17 -6.44 13.52
CA LEU A 127 5.76 -5.12 13.39
C LEU A 127 5.47 -4.32 14.67
N ARG A 128 6.48 -3.70 15.26
CA ARG A 128 6.36 -2.86 16.47
C ARG A 128 7.13 -1.56 16.31
N LEU A 129 6.50 -0.44 16.61
CA LEU A 129 7.23 0.80 16.85
C LEU A 129 7.74 0.80 18.29
N VAL A 130 9.05 0.99 18.43
CA VAL A 130 9.70 1.20 19.71
C VAL A 130 10.20 2.63 19.72
N ARG A 131 9.58 3.47 20.55
CA ARG A 131 9.73 4.94 20.44
C ARG A 131 9.22 5.44 19.07
N ARG A 132 9.24 6.74 18.82
CA ARG A 132 8.71 7.30 17.55
C ARG A 132 9.57 7.03 16.32
N SER A 133 10.81 6.63 16.50
CA SER A 133 11.83 6.57 15.44
C SER A 133 12.38 5.17 15.15
N HIS A 134 11.92 4.12 15.84
CA HIS A 134 12.46 2.79 15.67
C HIS A 134 11.35 1.78 15.39
N LEU A 135 11.50 1.06 14.30
CA LEU A 135 10.68 -0.09 13.94
C LEU A 135 11.42 -1.37 14.30
N VAL A 136 10.75 -2.30 14.95
CA VAL A 136 11.24 -3.68 15.13
C VAL A 136 10.34 -4.60 14.31
N VAL A 137 10.95 -5.38 13.43
CA VAL A 137 10.32 -6.48 12.70
C VAL A 137 10.70 -7.77 13.40
N GLY A 138 9.72 -8.48 13.95
CA GLY A 138 9.91 -9.74 14.67
C GLY A 138 10.39 -10.89 13.78
N PRO A 139 10.70 -12.05 14.35
CA PRO A 139 11.08 -13.23 13.60
C PRO A 139 9.86 -13.82 12.85
N GLY A 140 10.13 -14.58 11.78
CA GLY A 140 9.09 -15.25 11.01
C GLY A 140 9.63 -16.02 9.82
N ALA A 141 8.73 -16.65 9.07
CA ALA A 141 9.09 -17.40 7.88
C ALA A 141 9.68 -16.47 6.80
N ARG A 142 10.91 -16.76 6.39
CA ARG A 142 11.60 -16.01 5.33
C ARG A 142 11.06 -16.43 3.96
N PRO A 143 10.53 -15.50 3.13
CA PRO A 143 10.23 -15.84 1.73
C PRO A 143 11.49 -16.10 0.94
N ALA A 144 11.39 -16.88 -0.15
CA ALA A 144 12.46 -17.02 -1.12
C ALA A 144 12.90 -15.63 -1.63
N GLY A 145 14.20 -15.32 -1.56
CA GLY A 145 14.73 -14.00 -1.88
C GLY A 145 14.67 -12.96 -0.76
N GLY A 146 14.11 -13.29 0.42
CA GLY A 146 13.97 -12.35 1.54
C GLY A 146 12.78 -11.41 1.40
N ALA A 147 12.78 -10.37 2.21
CA ALA A 147 11.75 -9.32 2.17
C ALA A 147 12.38 -7.94 2.34
N ASP A 148 11.67 -6.92 1.88
CA ASP A 148 12.02 -5.51 2.05
C ASP A 148 11.04 -4.85 3.01
N VAL A 149 11.56 -3.93 3.81
CA VAL A 149 10.76 -3.08 4.70
C VAL A 149 10.62 -1.72 4.04
N TRP A 150 9.37 -1.32 3.81
CA TRP A 150 9.03 -0.05 3.18
C TRP A 150 8.31 0.85 4.17
N LEU A 151 8.71 2.12 4.21
CA LEU A 151 7.94 3.19 4.82
C LEU A 151 7.17 3.91 3.71
N VAL A 152 5.88 4.07 3.93
CA VAL A 152 4.96 4.82 3.07
C VAL A 152 4.37 5.95 3.89
N ARG A 153 4.54 7.21 3.46
CA ARG A 153 3.81 8.35 4.00
C ARG A 153 2.79 8.81 2.98
N TYR A 154 1.56 8.95 3.41
CA TYR A 154 0.46 9.32 2.53
C TYR A 154 -0.44 10.37 3.15
N ASP A 155 -1.02 11.21 2.31
CA ASP A 155 -1.99 12.21 2.71
C ASP A 155 -3.38 11.58 2.79
N PRO A 156 -4.01 11.47 3.97
CA PRO A 156 -5.32 10.86 4.11
C PRO A 156 -6.46 11.73 3.58
N SER A 157 -6.18 13.01 3.31
CA SER A 157 -7.18 13.96 2.84
C SER A 157 -7.44 13.77 1.35
N ALA A 158 -8.68 14.03 0.94
CA ALA A 158 -8.98 14.12 -0.49
C ALA A 158 -8.33 15.36 -1.10
N ARG A 159 -7.65 15.17 -2.23
CA ARG A 159 -7.03 16.24 -3.01
C ARG A 159 -7.76 16.40 -4.33
N ASN A 160 -8.12 17.64 -4.64
CA ASN A 160 -8.74 18.00 -5.89
C ASN A 160 -7.74 18.81 -6.72
N VAL A 161 -7.41 18.31 -7.91
CA VAL A 161 -6.46 18.98 -8.81
C VAL A 161 -7.16 19.26 -10.14
N THR A 162 -7.23 20.53 -10.53
CA THR A 162 -7.72 20.92 -11.84
C THR A 162 -6.60 20.80 -12.86
N VAL A 163 -6.76 19.88 -13.81
CA VAL A 163 -5.78 19.60 -14.86
C VAL A 163 -5.85 20.70 -15.92
N LYS A 164 -4.71 21.31 -16.23
CA LYS A 164 -4.64 22.47 -17.12
C LYS A 164 -4.27 22.12 -18.57
N ARG A 165 -3.71 20.93 -18.83
CA ARG A 165 -3.25 20.47 -20.15
C ARG A 165 -3.44 18.95 -20.29
N GLY A 166 -3.24 18.42 -21.51
CA GLY A 166 -3.39 17.00 -21.82
C GLY A 166 -4.85 16.58 -21.94
N ASP A 167 -5.10 15.26 -21.93
CA ASP A 167 -6.41 14.65 -22.20
C ASP A 167 -7.48 15.01 -21.17
N ASN A 168 -7.08 15.25 -19.92
CA ASN A 168 -7.98 15.64 -18.83
C ASN A 168 -8.08 17.17 -18.65
N ARG A 169 -7.67 17.97 -19.64
CA ARG A 169 -7.74 19.43 -19.55
C ARG A 169 -9.11 19.92 -19.12
N GLY A 170 -9.14 20.77 -18.10
CA GLY A 170 -10.36 21.37 -17.56
C GLY A 170 -11.11 20.47 -16.56
N GLN A 171 -10.73 19.21 -16.42
CA GLN A 171 -11.31 18.32 -15.43
C GLN A 171 -10.65 18.52 -14.06
N THR A 172 -11.40 18.26 -13.01
CA THR A 172 -10.89 18.20 -11.63
C THR A 172 -10.81 16.74 -11.21
N ILE A 173 -9.59 16.26 -11.04
CA ILE A 173 -9.30 14.89 -10.56
C ILE A 173 -9.28 14.93 -9.04
N ARG A 174 -10.02 14.00 -8.43
CA ARG A 174 -10.07 13.80 -6.97
C ARG A 174 -9.31 12.53 -6.61
N GLU A 175 -8.29 12.68 -5.79
CA GLU A 175 -7.44 11.60 -5.32
C GLU A 175 -7.44 11.57 -3.78
N ARG A 176 -7.34 10.40 -3.20
CA ARG A 176 -7.31 10.19 -1.75
C ARG A 176 -6.20 9.22 -1.36
N ASN A 177 -5.73 9.31 -0.11
CA ASN A 177 -4.62 8.52 0.39
C ASN A 177 -3.39 8.59 -0.53
N VAL A 178 -3.13 9.81 -1.07
CA VAL A 178 -2.05 10.05 -2.02
C VAL A 178 -0.70 9.84 -1.34
N VAL A 179 0.09 8.90 -1.86
CA VAL A 179 1.44 8.65 -1.36
C VAL A 179 2.34 9.84 -1.67
N ARG A 180 3.00 10.35 -0.64
CA ARG A 180 3.91 11.50 -0.73
C ARG A 180 5.38 11.08 -0.60
N GLN A 181 5.61 9.93 0.06
CA GLN A 181 6.96 9.40 0.27
C GLN A 181 6.93 7.87 0.32
N LEU A 182 7.89 7.26 -0.37
CA LEU A 182 8.16 5.84 -0.36
C LEU A 182 9.64 5.63 -0.08
N VAL A 183 9.99 4.97 1.04
CA VAL A 183 11.39 4.76 1.43
C VAL A 183 11.61 3.29 1.75
N ARG A 184 12.60 2.68 1.09
CA ARG A 184 13.07 1.35 1.46
C ARG A 184 13.98 1.46 2.69
N LEU A 185 13.52 0.95 3.83
CA LEU A 185 14.29 0.96 5.09
C LEU A 185 15.39 -0.10 5.12
N GLY A 186 15.23 -1.16 4.36
CA GLY A 186 16.23 -2.22 4.23
C GLY A 186 15.62 -3.61 4.05
N SER A 187 16.48 -4.62 4.06
CA SER A 187 16.08 -6.02 3.88
C SER A 187 15.85 -6.71 5.21
N TRP A 188 14.88 -7.65 5.21
CA TRP A 188 14.60 -8.56 6.32
C TRP A 188 14.79 -10.02 5.88
N THR A 189 15.41 -10.84 6.73
CA THR A 189 15.84 -12.20 6.41
C THR A 189 15.22 -13.28 7.28
N GLY A 190 14.12 -12.99 7.96
CA GLY A 190 13.42 -13.93 8.84
C GLY A 190 13.80 -13.82 10.32
N ARG A 191 14.87 -13.11 10.66
CA ARG A 191 15.29 -12.85 12.04
C ARG A 191 14.77 -11.50 12.52
N GLU A 192 14.62 -11.33 13.83
CA GLU A 192 14.29 -10.02 14.40
C GLU A 192 15.33 -8.98 13.96
N LYS A 193 14.83 -7.81 13.52
CA LYS A 193 15.69 -6.72 13.07
C LYS A 193 15.05 -5.37 13.34
N SER A 194 15.88 -4.42 13.74
CA SER A 194 15.48 -3.03 13.97
C SER A 194 15.86 -2.14 12.79
N TYR A 195 15.02 -1.12 12.54
CA TYR A 195 15.22 -0.11 11.50
C TYR A 195 14.97 1.27 12.10
N VAL A 196 15.80 2.23 11.73
CA VAL A 196 15.58 3.64 12.08
C VAL A 196 14.65 4.24 11.02
N LEU A 197 13.58 4.87 11.48
CA LEU A 197 12.67 5.59 10.58
C LEU A 197 13.27 6.97 10.25
N PRO A 198 13.16 7.43 9.01
CA PRO A 198 13.51 8.81 8.66
C PRO A 198 12.73 9.80 9.52
N THR A 199 13.38 10.87 9.92
CA THR A 199 12.73 11.97 10.65
C THR A 199 11.60 12.58 9.83
N ASP A 200 10.57 13.06 10.53
CA ASP A 200 9.50 13.79 9.89
C ASP A 200 10.07 15.12 9.37
N GLY A 201 10.05 15.32 8.06
CA GLY A 201 10.42 16.59 7.43
C GLY A 201 9.29 17.62 7.52
N PRO A 202 9.52 18.88 7.12
CA PRO A 202 8.50 19.93 7.14
C PRO A 202 7.25 19.55 6.32
N ASP A 203 7.40 18.78 5.26
CA ASP A 203 6.31 18.33 4.37
C ASP A 203 5.55 17.12 4.91
N SER A 204 5.89 16.64 6.11
CA SER A 204 5.26 15.46 6.70
C SER A 204 4.05 15.79 7.59
N ALA A 205 3.75 17.07 7.79
CA ALA A 205 2.61 17.49 8.62
C ALA A 205 1.29 16.97 8.04
N GLY A 206 0.49 16.30 8.89
CA GLY A 206 -0.80 15.72 8.49
C GLY A 206 -0.72 14.41 7.70
N LEU A 207 0.47 13.93 7.34
CA LEU A 207 0.62 12.64 6.69
C LEU A 207 0.46 11.48 7.67
N LYS A 208 -0.21 10.43 7.24
CA LYS A 208 -0.21 9.13 7.90
C LYS A 208 0.99 8.29 7.44
N THR A 209 1.38 7.36 8.28
CA THR A 209 2.49 6.44 7.99
C THR A 209 2.00 5.00 7.97
N ALA A 210 2.37 4.27 6.93
CA ALA A 210 2.27 2.81 6.88
C ALA A 210 3.67 2.20 6.74
N ILE A 211 3.89 1.09 7.42
CA ILE A 211 5.07 0.24 7.21
C ILE A 211 4.60 -1.04 6.56
N LEU A 212 5.22 -1.38 5.43
CA LEU A 212 4.94 -2.60 4.70
C LEU A 212 6.17 -3.51 4.77
N LEU A 213 6.00 -4.72 5.28
CA LEU A 213 6.97 -5.80 5.08
C LEU A 213 6.54 -6.56 3.84
N GLN A 214 7.34 -6.54 2.80
CA GLN A 214 7.00 -7.10 1.49
C GLN A 214 8.06 -8.09 1.02
N ALA A 215 7.67 -9.23 0.50
CA ALA A 215 8.59 -10.14 -0.18
C ALA A 215 9.35 -9.39 -1.28
N ALA A 216 10.64 -9.65 -1.39
CA ALA A 216 11.53 -8.90 -2.29
C ALA A 216 11.04 -8.88 -3.74
N LYS A 217 11.46 -7.84 -4.47
CA LYS A 217 11.17 -7.65 -5.89
C LYS A 217 9.65 -7.60 -6.18
N GLY A 218 8.90 -6.78 -5.46
CA GLY A 218 7.47 -6.59 -5.69
C GLY A 218 6.61 -7.82 -5.37
N GLY A 219 7.05 -8.68 -4.45
CA GLY A 219 6.27 -9.83 -4.03
C GLY A 219 5.14 -9.48 -3.05
N ARG A 220 4.49 -10.49 -2.47
CA ARG A 220 3.36 -10.30 -1.56
C ARG A 220 3.72 -9.47 -0.33
N ILE A 221 2.77 -8.70 0.17
CA ILE A 221 2.87 -8.00 1.44
C ILE A 221 2.63 -9.01 2.58
N LEU A 222 3.57 -9.08 3.52
CA LEU A 222 3.61 -10.06 4.60
C LEU A 222 3.04 -9.51 5.90
N ALA A 223 3.31 -8.25 6.19
CA ALA A 223 2.83 -7.56 7.38
C ALA A 223 2.67 -6.06 7.11
N VAL A 224 1.76 -5.43 7.84
CA VAL A 224 1.44 -4.00 7.75
C VAL A 224 1.33 -3.43 9.14
N LEU A 225 1.86 -2.24 9.34
CA LEU A 225 1.64 -1.43 10.53
C LEU A 225 1.23 -0.02 10.08
N GLN A 226 0.12 0.47 10.59
CA GLN A 226 -0.35 1.85 10.35
C GLN A 226 -0.18 2.70 11.62
N ARG A 227 0.09 4.00 11.38
CA ARG A 227 0.20 5.02 12.43
C ARG A 227 -0.39 6.34 11.96
#